data_e0c0eb2905c3b8d0da62a55dad2f4ad5
#
_entry.id   e0c0eb2905c3b8d0da62a55dad2f4ad5
#
_cell.length_a   1.000
_cell.length_b   1.000
_cell.length_c   1.000
_cell.angle_alpha   90.00
_cell.angle_beta   90.00
_cell.angle_gamma   90.00
#
_symmetry.space_group_name_H-M   'P 1'
#
loop_
_entity.id
_entity.type
_entity.pdbx_description
1 polymer ?
#
loop_
_entity_poly.entity_id
_entity_poly.type
_entity_poly.pdbx_seq_one_letter_code
_entity_poly.pdbx_strand_id
1 'polypeptide(L)'
;MLLATNRKVNAAKVSRAKRGGRVLRFGILTDTHYSDRPVGGTRYYRESEAKMREAVECFNRSDLDFIIELGDMKDMPQSADPVQTLRDLDHIESIFGRFDGARYHALGNHDMDCISKEEFLAHTHNTGRAAGRAYYSFVAKGVRCIVLDANYNPDGEPYCRGNFDWKHAMIPMEQLRWLDEELTAHPKQPTLIFLHQLLDSFSKINKNVCVDNADAVREVLERHPQVRAVFQGHHHAGHYSHQAGIDYITL
;
A
#
# COMPACT_ATOMS: atom_id res chain seq x y z
N MET A 1 0.35 -35.43 36.54
CA MET A 1 0.48 -36.25 35.33
C MET A 1 -0.51 -35.72 34.30
N LEU A 2 -0.09 -34.76 33.49
CA LEU A 2 -0.88 -34.11 32.43
C LEU A 2 -0.33 -34.60 31.08
N LEU A 3 -1.15 -35.30 30.34
CA LEU A 3 -0.87 -35.78 28.99
C LEU A 3 -1.02 -34.62 27.99
N ALA A 4 0.08 -34.18 27.39
CA ALA A 4 0.08 -33.27 26.27
C ALA A 4 -0.23 -34.04 24.97
N THR A 5 -1.41 -33.82 24.40
CA THR A 5 -1.77 -34.35 23.08
C THR A 5 -1.21 -33.44 22.00
N ASN A 6 -0.13 -33.86 21.37
CA ASN A 6 0.40 -33.29 20.13
C ASN A 6 -0.57 -33.53 18.97
N ARG A 7 -1.37 -32.55 18.59
CA ARG A 7 -2.08 -32.57 17.30
C ARG A 7 -1.14 -32.07 16.22
N LYS A 8 -0.58 -32.99 15.43
CA LYS A 8 0.05 -32.67 14.15
C LYS A 8 -1.03 -32.11 13.22
N VAL A 9 -0.94 -30.79 12.89
CA VAL A 9 -1.72 -30.22 11.81
C VAL A 9 -1.12 -30.73 10.51
N ASN A 10 -1.80 -31.66 9.85
CA ASN A 10 -1.46 -32.08 8.49
C ASN A 10 -1.72 -30.90 7.55
N ALA A 11 -0.66 -30.27 7.03
CA ALA A 11 -0.74 -29.38 5.89
C ALA A 11 -1.27 -30.17 4.69
N ALA A 12 -2.54 -29.98 4.36
CA ALA A 12 -3.14 -30.54 3.16
C ALA A 12 -2.39 -29.97 1.96
N LYS A 13 -1.72 -30.84 1.19
CA LYS A 13 -1.19 -30.50 -0.13
C LYS A 13 -2.37 -30.11 -1.01
N VAL A 14 -2.56 -28.81 -1.23
CA VAL A 14 -3.49 -28.32 -2.25
C VAL A 14 -3.00 -28.84 -3.59
N SER A 15 -3.74 -29.75 -4.18
CA SER A 15 -3.42 -30.31 -5.49
C SER A 15 -3.46 -29.19 -6.51
N ARG A 16 -2.33 -28.98 -7.17
CA ARG A 16 -2.11 -27.99 -8.23
C ARG A 16 -2.99 -28.37 -9.44
N ALA A 17 -4.17 -27.76 -9.51
CA ALA A 17 -5.01 -27.86 -10.70
C ALA A 17 -4.24 -27.22 -11.88
N LYS A 18 -3.81 -28.02 -12.84
CA LYS A 18 -3.27 -27.57 -14.12
C LYS A 18 -4.39 -26.92 -14.93
N ARG A 19 -4.71 -25.67 -14.65
CA ARG A 19 -5.37 -24.75 -15.59
C ARG A 19 -4.32 -23.77 -16.05
N GLY A 20 -4.04 -23.77 -17.35
CA GLY A 20 -2.98 -22.98 -18.02
C GLY A 20 -3.22 -21.46 -18.05
N GLY A 21 -3.58 -20.85 -16.93
CA GLY A 21 -3.65 -19.42 -16.72
C GLY A 21 -2.48 -18.97 -15.85
N ARG A 22 -1.83 -17.87 -16.21
CA ARG A 22 -0.80 -17.24 -15.38
C ARG A 22 -1.48 -16.71 -14.11
N VAL A 23 -1.22 -17.33 -12.96
CA VAL A 23 -1.70 -16.86 -11.65
C VAL A 23 -0.72 -15.80 -11.15
N LEU A 24 -1.20 -14.58 -10.93
CA LEU A 24 -0.43 -13.53 -10.25
C LEU A 24 -0.43 -13.82 -8.73
N ARG A 25 0.75 -13.73 -8.11
CA ARG A 25 0.94 -13.85 -6.67
C ARG A 25 1.78 -12.69 -6.18
N PHE A 26 1.31 -12.02 -5.16
CA PHE A 26 2.03 -10.87 -4.59
C PHE A 26 1.86 -10.81 -3.08
N GLY A 27 2.83 -10.21 -2.41
CA GLY A 27 2.76 -9.89 -0.99
C GLY A 27 2.39 -8.43 -0.78
N ILE A 28 1.61 -8.15 0.25
CA ILE A 28 1.24 -6.79 0.64
C ILE A 28 1.63 -6.56 2.09
N LEU A 29 2.17 -5.38 2.36
CA LEU A 29 2.38 -4.80 3.67
C LEU A 29 1.73 -3.42 3.71
N THR A 30 1.38 -2.94 4.89
CA THR A 30 0.86 -1.59 5.10
C THR A 30 1.05 -1.17 6.56
N ASP A 31 1.04 0.11 6.82
CA ASP A 31 1.00 0.67 8.16
C ASP A 31 2.09 0.12 9.08
N THR A 32 3.31 0.02 8.55
CA THR A 32 4.50 -0.44 9.27
C THR A 32 4.90 0.52 10.39
N HIS A 33 4.76 1.83 10.17
CA HIS A 33 4.99 2.91 11.14
C HIS A 33 6.33 2.78 11.88
N TYR A 34 7.40 2.44 11.17
CA TYR A 34 8.71 2.33 11.81
C TYR A 34 9.26 3.70 12.22
N SER A 35 9.79 3.78 13.41
CA SER A 35 10.63 4.89 13.91
C SER A 35 11.43 4.42 15.10
N ASP A 36 12.66 4.91 15.27
CA ASP A 36 13.48 4.62 16.46
C ASP A 36 13.00 5.46 17.65
N ARG A 37 11.77 5.19 18.12
CA ARG A 37 11.17 5.84 19.29
C ARG A 37 10.43 4.85 20.18
N PRO A 38 10.16 5.19 21.45
CA PRO A 38 9.36 4.36 22.36
C PRO A 38 7.93 4.17 21.87
N VAL A 39 7.26 3.14 22.40
CA VAL A 39 5.83 2.89 22.21
C VAL A 39 5.01 4.15 22.49
N GLY A 40 4.06 4.45 21.60
CA GLY A 40 3.11 5.55 21.73
C GLY A 40 1.68 5.09 21.48
N GLY A 41 0.84 5.10 22.51
CA GLY A 41 -0.51 4.57 22.40
C GLY A 41 -0.51 3.08 22.04
N THR A 42 -1.08 2.74 20.90
CA THR A 42 -1.13 1.36 20.38
C THR A 42 -0.03 1.06 19.34
N ARG A 43 0.85 2.02 19.04
CA ARG A 43 1.92 1.85 18.04
C ARG A 43 3.23 1.42 18.70
N TYR A 44 3.77 0.32 18.22
CA TYR A 44 5.01 -0.31 18.66
C TYR A 44 6.08 -0.09 17.60
N TYR A 45 6.55 1.15 17.50
CA TYR A 45 7.38 1.66 16.39
C TYR A 45 8.64 0.84 16.11
N ARG A 46 9.45 0.54 17.13
CA ARG A 46 10.71 -0.23 16.98
C ARG A 46 10.46 -1.69 16.64
N GLU A 47 9.40 -2.26 17.15
CA GLU A 47 9.03 -3.66 16.94
C GLU A 47 8.60 -3.93 15.49
N SER A 48 8.24 -2.89 14.73
CA SER A 48 7.94 -2.98 13.31
C SER A 48 9.11 -3.52 12.49
N GLU A 49 10.35 -3.25 12.92
CA GLU A 49 11.54 -3.83 12.29
C GLU A 49 11.50 -5.37 12.28
N ALA A 50 11.24 -5.98 13.42
CA ALA A 50 11.19 -7.44 13.53
C ALA A 50 10.05 -8.02 12.68
N LYS A 51 8.89 -7.36 12.66
CA LYS A 51 7.74 -7.76 11.82
C LYS A 51 8.03 -7.63 10.32
N MET A 52 8.69 -6.55 9.90
CA MET A 52 9.12 -6.38 8.51
C MET A 52 10.09 -7.47 8.09
N ARG A 53 11.08 -7.83 8.95
CA ARG A 53 12.02 -8.94 8.69
C ARG A 53 11.29 -10.25 8.52
N GLU A 54 10.39 -10.60 9.44
CA GLU A 54 9.58 -11.82 9.38
C GLU A 54 8.74 -11.88 8.10
N ALA A 55 8.09 -10.76 7.74
CA ALA A 55 7.28 -10.67 6.52
C ALA A 55 8.12 -10.88 5.26
N VAL A 56 9.26 -10.19 5.12
CA VAL A 56 10.17 -10.34 3.98
C VAL A 56 10.75 -11.75 3.87
N GLU A 57 11.12 -12.37 5.00
CA GLU A 57 11.54 -13.76 5.02
C GLU A 57 10.43 -14.73 4.59
N CYS A 58 9.18 -14.47 5.01
CA CYS A 58 8.02 -15.24 4.58
C CYS A 58 7.79 -15.08 3.06
N PHE A 59 7.90 -13.85 2.55
CA PHE A 59 7.76 -13.56 1.13
C PHE A 59 8.85 -14.24 0.29
N ASN A 60 10.11 -14.22 0.73
CA ASN A 60 11.20 -14.91 0.04
C ASN A 60 11.05 -16.44 0.01
N ARG A 61 10.32 -17.02 0.97
CA ARG A 61 9.95 -18.45 0.96
C ARG A 61 8.72 -18.76 0.10
N SER A 62 8.04 -17.72 -0.38
CA SER A 62 6.82 -17.82 -1.18
C SER A 62 7.15 -17.56 -2.66
N ASP A 63 6.42 -18.22 -3.57
CA ASP A 63 6.55 -18.01 -5.02
C ASP A 63 5.75 -16.75 -5.41
N LEU A 64 6.29 -15.56 -5.12
CA LEU A 64 5.68 -14.26 -5.41
C LEU A 64 6.30 -13.61 -6.65
N ASP A 65 5.47 -12.87 -7.38
CA ASP A 65 5.88 -12.10 -8.55
C ASP A 65 6.40 -10.71 -8.17
N PHE A 66 5.87 -10.15 -7.07
CA PHE A 66 6.31 -8.90 -6.47
C PHE A 66 5.80 -8.77 -5.03
N ILE A 67 6.31 -7.78 -4.31
CA ILE A 67 5.74 -7.27 -3.06
C ILE A 67 5.42 -5.79 -3.20
N ILE A 68 4.44 -5.31 -2.42
CA ILE A 68 4.08 -3.89 -2.36
C ILE A 68 3.80 -3.48 -0.91
N GLU A 69 4.30 -2.31 -0.55
CA GLU A 69 4.00 -1.60 0.68
C GLU A 69 3.00 -0.48 0.36
N LEU A 70 1.89 -0.40 1.14
CA LEU A 70 0.75 0.48 0.82
C LEU A 70 0.75 1.80 1.58
N GLY A 71 1.88 2.22 2.11
CA GLY A 71 2.02 3.50 2.81
C GLY A 71 2.02 3.41 4.32
N ASP A 72 2.41 4.51 4.95
CA ASP A 72 2.72 4.59 6.38
C ASP A 72 3.84 3.63 6.76
N MET A 73 4.87 3.58 5.91
CA MET A 73 6.05 2.74 6.12
C MET A 73 6.87 3.19 7.33
N LYS A 74 6.93 4.51 7.56
CA LYS A 74 7.65 5.11 8.68
C LYS A 74 6.78 6.13 9.42
N ASP A 75 7.17 6.48 10.63
CA ASP A 75 6.69 7.64 11.41
C ASP A 75 7.85 8.61 11.68
N MET A 76 7.52 9.86 12.02
CA MET A 76 8.54 10.78 12.53
C MET A 76 9.00 10.37 13.93
N PRO A 77 10.21 10.74 14.38
CA PRO A 77 10.62 10.59 15.77
C PRO A 77 9.73 11.39 16.74
N GLN A 78 9.96 11.25 18.03
CA GLN A 78 9.11 11.87 19.08
C GLN A 78 8.99 13.40 18.94
N SER A 79 10.02 14.04 18.38
CA SER A 79 10.00 15.44 17.92
C SER A 79 10.42 15.46 16.46
N ALA A 80 9.87 16.38 15.66
CA ALA A 80 10.16 16.48 14.25
C ALA A 80 11.67 16.65 14.00
N ASP A 81 12.28 15.67 13.35
CA ASP A 81 13.69 15.65 12.94
C ASP A 81 13.79 14.97 11.57
N PRO A 82 13.87 15.76 10.47
CA PRO A 82 13.99 15.22 9.13
C PRO A 82 15.21 14.31 8.91
N VAL A 83 16.33 14.60 9.55
CA VAL A 83 17.56 13.80 9.40
C VAL A 83 17.37 12.43 10.04
N GLN A 84 16.82 12.38 11.24
CA GLN A 84 16.51 11.10 11.88
C GLN A 84 15.42 10.35 11.12
N THR A 85 14.39 11.04 10.64
CA THR A 85 13.31 10.44 9.84
C THR A 85 13.86 9.76 8.58
N LEU A 86 14.81 10.39 7.86
CA LEU A 86 15.43 9.79 6.69
C LEU A 86 16.30 8.57 7.05
N ARG A 87 17.01 8.61 8.19
CA ARG A 87 17.75 7.44 8.68
C ARG A 87 16.82 6.27 9.02
N ASP A 88 15.69 6.56 9.66
CA ASP A 88 14.68 5.54 10.00
C ASP A 88 14.06 4.95 8.72
N LEU A 89 13.78 5.79 7.72
CA LEU A 89 13.31 5.36 6.41
C LEU A 89 14.35 4.48 5.69
N ASP A 90 15.59 4.90 5.61
CA ASP A 90 16.68 4.12 5.01
C ASP A 90 16.84 2.75 5.71
N HIS A 91 16.71 2.75 7.03
CA HIS A 91 16.80 1.52 7.81
C HIS A 91 15.69 0.54 7.45
N ILE A 92 14.42 0.96 7.51
CA ILE A 92 13.29 0.06 7.23
C ILE A 92 13.23 -0.33 5.74
N GLU A 93 13.57 0.57 4.82
CA GLU A 93 13.69 0.29 3.39
C GLU A 93 14.80 -0.74 3.10
N SER A 94 15.92 -0.68 3.85
CA SER A 94 17.00 -1.67 3.72
C SER A 94 16.54 -3.09 4.06
N ILE A 95 15.54 -3.23 4.92
CA ILE A 95 14.94 -4.51 5.31
C ILE A 95 13.93 -4.97 4.27
N PHE A 96 13.02 -4.08 3.85
CA PHE A 96 12.07 -4.34 2.76
C PHE A 96 12.80 -4.71 1.46
N GLY A 97 13.93 -4.05 1.21
CA GLY A 97 14.81 -4.30 0.07
C GLY A 97 15.51 -5.67 0.05
N ARG A 98 15.40 -6.49 1.11
CA ARG A 98 15.90 -7.88 1.13
C ARG A 98 14.99 -8.88 0.45
N PHE A 99 13.85 -8.44 -0.06
CA PHE A 99 13.05 -9.31 -0.92
C PHE A 99 13.77 -9.56 -2.25
N ASP A 100 13.85 -10.84 -2.64
CA ASP A 100 14.58 -11.31 -3.84
C ASP A 100 13.79 -11.10 -5.14
N GLY A 101 12.91 -10.10 -5.22
CA GLY A 101 12.05 -9.85 -6.37
C GLY A 101 11.70 -8.38 -6.57
N ALA A 102 10.74 -8.15 -7.44
CA ALA A 102 10.23 -6.81 -7.68
C ALA A 102 9.49 -6.25 -6.46
N ARG A 103 9.73 -4.99 -6.11
CA ARG A 103 9.09 -4.32 -4.98
C ARG A 103 8.60 -2.93 -5.34
N TYR A 104 7.52 -2.52 -4.70
CA TYR A 104 6.80 -1.27 -4.99
C TYR A 104 6.31 -0.63 -3.70
N HIS A 105 6.05 0.70 -3.75
CA HIS A 105 5.50 1.49 -2.65
C HIS A 105 4.33 2.33 -3.13
N ALA A 106 3.27 2.41 -2.34
CA ALA A 106 2.36 3.53 -2.32
C ALA A 106 2.78 4.49 -1.19
N LEU A 107 2.27 5.71 -1.20
CA LEU A 107 2.53 6.70 -0.15
C LEU A 107 1.37 6.75 0.83
N GLY A 108 1.67 6.68 2.14
CA GLY A 108 0.74 6.98 3.22
C GLY A 108 0.96 8.38 3.78
N ASN A 109 0.07 8.85 4.65
CA ASN A 109 0.16 10.20 5.20
C ASN A 109 1.35 10.38 6.16
N HIS A 110 1.68 9.37 6.96
CA HIS A 110 2.84 9.42 7.85
C HIS A 110 4.17 9.46 7.11
N ASP A 111 4.22 9.05 5.84
CA ASP A 111 5.44 9.13 5.05
C ASP A 111 5.89 10.58 4.80
N MET A 112 4.95 11.55 4.90
CA MET A 112 5.23 12.99 4.77
C MET A 112 5.03 13.76 6.08
N ASP A 113 5.00 13.12 7.24
CA ASP A 113 4.80 13.80 8.53
C ASP A 113 5.96 14.73 8.93
N CYS A 114 7.19 14.44 8.47
CA CYS A 114 8.40 15.19 8.80
C CYS A 114 9.30 15.50 7.59
N ILE A 115 9.11 14.79 6.50
CA ILE A 115 9.87 14.95 5.24
C ILE A 115 8.94 15.28 4.08
N SER A 116 9.49 15.70 2.94
CA SER A 116 8.70 15.91 1.74
C SER A 116 8.47 14.60 0.98
N LYS A 117 7.52 14.62 0.06
CA LYS A 117 7.24 13.50 -0.86
C LYS A 117 8.46 13.17 -1.72
N GLU A 118 9.17 14.17 -2.18
CA GLU A 118 10.39 14.01 -2.98
C GLU A 118 11.51 13.35 -2.17
N GLU A 119 11.66 13.74 -0.89
CA GLU A 119 12.64 13.13 0.01
C GLU A 119 12.30 11.65 0.24
N PHE A 120 11.04 11.31 0.51
CA PHE A 120 10.61 9.91 0.64
C PHE A 120 10.91 9.10 -0.63
N LEU A 121 10.52 9.62 -1.80
CA LEU A 121 10.70 8.95 -3.09
C LEU A 121 12.18 8.81 -3.50
N ALA A 122 13.06 9.69 -3.02
CA ALA A 122 14.50 9.58 -3.24
C ALA A 122 15.16 8.47 -2.39
N HIS A 123 14.56 8.12 -1.26
CA HIS A 123 15.05 7.10 -0.31
C HIS A 123 14.37 5.73 -0.46
N THR A 124 13.38 5.59 -1.34
CA THR A 124 12.68 4.32 -1.62
C THR A 124 12.91 3.85 -3.05
N HIS A 125 12.78 2.54 -3.28
CA HIS A 125 13.02 1.95 -4.59
C HIS A 125 11.80 1.23 -5.15
N ASN A 126 11.30 1.70 -6.28
CA ASN A 126 10.27 1.04 -7.07
C ASN A 126 10.88 0.36 -8.31
N THR A 127 10.77 -0.96 -8.40
CA THR A 127 11.41 -1.75 -9.45
C THR A 127 10.99 -1.31 -10.86
N GLY A 128 11.98 -1.00 -11.70
CA GLY A 128 11.76 -0.60 -13.08
C GLY A 128 11.09 0.77 -13.24
N ARG A 129 11.08 1.60 -12.21
CA ARG A 129 10.53 2.95 -12.23
C ARG A 129 11.61 4.01 -12.05
N ALA A 130 11.44 5.12 -12.76
CA ALA A 130 12.24 6.31 -12.47
C ALA A 130 11.91 6.82 -11.07
N ALA A 131 12.91 7.27 -10.33
CA ALA A 131 12.71 7.93 -9.05
C ALA A 131 11.79 9.17 -9.21
N GLY A 132 11.05 9.50 -8.14
CA GLY A 132 10.27 10.74 -8.07
C GLY A 132 8.83 10.67 -8.57
N ARG A 133 8.29 9.49 -8.90
CA ARG A 133 6.85 9.35 -9.21
C ARG A 133 6.07 8.71 -8.07
N ALA A 134 5.11 9.47 -7.51
CA ALA A 134 4.24 9.04 -6.43
C ALA A 134 3.07 8.14 -6.90
N TYR A 135 2.61 8.33 -8.14
CA TYR A 135 1.60 7.47 -8.78
C TYR A 135 2.13 6.93 -10.12
N TYR A 136 1.83 5.68 -10.41
CA TYR A 136 2.37 4.98 -11.59
C TYR A 136 1.63 3.68 -11.88
N SER A 137 1.92 3.05 -13.02
CA SER A 137 1.45 1.70 -13.36
C SER A 137 2.62 0.78 -13.69
N PHE A 138 2.42 -0.52 -13.47
CA PHE A 138 3.32 -1.58 -13.94
C PHE A 138 2.51 -2.83 -14.34
N VAL A 139 3.16 -3.79 -14.98
CA VAL A 139 2.51 -5.03 -15.40
C VAL A 139 3.24 -6.23 -14.81
N ALA A 140 2.51 -7.11 -14.14
CA ALA A 140 3.00 -8.38 -13.65
C ALA A 140 2.10 -9.52 -14.14
N LYS A 141 2.66 -10.54 -14.75
CA LYS A 141 1.94 -11.73 -15.30
C LYS A 141 0.73 -11.38 -16.19
N GLY A 142 0.73 -10.23 -16.85
CA GLY A 142 -0.36 -9.78 -17.71
C GLY A 142 -1.48 -9.04 -16.98
N VAL A 143 -1.36 -8.84 -15.67
CA VAL A 143 -2.23 -7.98 -14.87
C VAL A 143 -1.59 -6.60 -14.75
N ARG A 144 -2.36 -5.55 -14.97
CA ARG A 144 -1.95 -4.18 -14.73
C ARG A 144 -2.15 -3.84 -13.26
N CYS A 145 -1.14 -3.27 -12.66
CA CYS A 145 -1.14 -2.75 -11.30
C CYS A 145 -0.99 -1.23 -11.38
N ILE A 146 -1.90 -0.50 -10.78
CA ILE A 146 -1.88 0.97 -10.74
C ILE A 146 -1.75 1.39 -9.28
N VAL A 147 -0.73 2.18 -8.99
CA VAL A 147 -0.52 2.79 -7.68
C VAL A 147 -1.00 4.24 -7.76
N LEU A 148 -1.87 4.64 -6.82
CA LEU A 148 -2.40 6.00 -6.69
C LEU A 148 -1.82 6.68 -5.45
N ASP A 149 -1.76 7.99 -5.49
CA ASP A 149 -1.33 8.86 -4.40
C ASP A 149 -2.46 9.82 -4.03
N ALA A 150 -3.04 9.64 -2.85
CA ALA A 150 -4.09 10.51 -2.33
C ALA A 150 -3.57 11.54 -1.31
N ASN A 151 -2.27 11.67 -1.14
CA ASN A 151 -1.66 12.54 -0.14
C ASN A 151 -1.58 13.99 -0.63
N TYR A 152 -2.74 14.60 -0.78
CA TYR A 152 -2.93 16.01 -1.12
C TYR A 152 -4.00 16.63 -0.20
N ASN A 153 -3.79 17.88 0.17
CA ASN A 153 -4.76 18.70 0.87
C ASN A 153 -5.96 19.05 -0.04
N PRO A 154 -7.11 19.45 0.52
CA PRO A 154 -8.30 19.82 -0.29
C PRO A 154 -8.08 20.97 -1.28
N ASP A 155 -7.09 21.84 -1.04
CA ASP A 155 -6.66 22.92 -1.93
C ASP A 155 -5.74 22.46 -3.07
N GLY A 156 -5.37 21.17 -3.09
CA GLY A 156 -4.51 20.55 -4.10
C GLY A 156 -3.01 20.59 -3.77
N GLU A 157 -2.62 21.20 -2.66
CA GLU A 157 -1.23 21.17 -2.20
C GLU A 157 -0.82 19.76 -1.74
N PRO A 158 0.34 19.25 -2.14
CA PRO A 158 0.81 17.94 -1.69
C PRO A 158 1.10 17.94 -0.18
N TYR A 159 0.92 16.80 0.46
CA TYR A 159 1.42 16.59 1.81
C TYR A 159 2.92 16.75 1.84
N CYS A 160 3.39 17.53 2.80
CA CYS A 160 4.79 17.87 2.98
C CYS A 160 5.06 18.28 4.43
N ARG A 161 5.94 17.56 5.12
CA ARG A 161 6.45 17.93 6.44
C ARG A 161 5.35 18.26 7.46
N GLY A 162 4.27 17.47 7.45
CA GLY A 162 3.17 17.61 8.39
C GLY A 162 2.20 18.77 8.13
N ASN A 163 2.16 19.33 6.92
CA ASN A 163 1.25 20.42 6.53
C ASN A 163 -0.21 20.00 6.32
N PHE A 164 -0.62 18.84 6.81
CA PHE A 164 -1.91 18.23 6.50
C PHE A 164 -2.74 17.85 7.76
N ASP A 165 -4.04 17.72 7.58
CA ASP A 165 -4.90 16.93 8.47
C ASP A 165 -5.18 15.59 7.78
N TRP A 166 -4.74 14.48 8.36
CA TRP A 166 -4.87 13.12 7.81
C TRP A 166 -6.31 12.69 7.48
N LYS A 167 -7.32 13.44 7.98
CA LYS A 167 -8.74 13.19 7.69
C LYS A 167 -9.19 13.71 6.33
N HIS A 168 -8.35 14.48 5.67
CA HIS A 168 -8.66 15.17 4.42
C HIS A 168 -7.62 14.85 3.35
N ALA A 169 -7.78 13.70 2.73
CA ALA A 169 -6.93 13.26 1.62
C ALA A 169 -7.65 13.45 0.29
N MET A 170 -6.93 13.81 -0.77
CA MET A 170 -7.52 14.04 -2.09
C MET A 170 -6.64 13.47 -3.21
N ILE A 171 -7.26 12.94 -4.26
CA ILE A 171 -6.59 12.63 -5.53
C ILE A 171 -6.80 13.80 -6.49
N PRO A 172 -5.72 14.50 -6.95
CA PRO A 172 -5.84 15.64 -7.85
C PRO A 172 -6.46 15.28 -9.20
N MET A 173 -7.14 16.26 -9.83
CA MET A 173 -7.79 16.07 -11.13
C MET A 173 -6.81 15.66 -12.24
N GLU A 174 -5.54 16.07 -12.16
CA GLU A 174 -4.50 15.62 -13.08
C GLU A 174 -4.29 14.10 -12.99
N GLN A 175 -4.21 13.58 -11.76
CA GLN A 175 -4.05 12.14 -11.53
C GLN A 175 -5.31 11.37 -11.95
N LEU A 176 -6.51 11.92 -11.73
CA LEU A 176 -7.76 11.30 -12.20
C LEU A 176 -7.81 11.20 -13.74
N ARG A 177 -7.38 12.25 -14.44
CA ARG A 177 -7.29 12.21 -15.92
C ARG A 177 -6.27 11.16 -16.37
N TRP A 178 -5.10 11.14 -15.78
CA TRP A 178 -4.09 10.12 -16.05
C TRP A 178 -4.62 8.70 -15.81
N LEU A 179 -5.37 8.48 -14.72
CA LEU A 179 -5.98 7.18 -14.38
C LEU A 179 -6.96 6.74 -15.46
N ASP A 180 -7.85 7.63 -15.91
CA ASP A 180 -8.83 7.36 -16.96
C ASP A 180 -8.16 7.05 -18.31
N GLU A 181 -7.12 7.81 -18.68
CA GLU A 181 -6.30 7.59 -19.87
C GLU A 181 -5.59 6.23 -19.83
N GLU A 182 -4.97 5.90 -18.69
CA GLU A 182 -4.26 4.64 -18.47
C GLU A 182 -5.18 3.43 -18.58
N LEU A 183 -6.37 3.51 -18.00
CA LEU A 183 -7.39 2.47 -18.08
C LEU A 183 -8.00 2.36 -19.49
N THR A 184 -8.25 3.48 -20.16
CA THR A 184 -8.76 3.54 -21.55
C THR A 184 -7.77 2.93 -22.54
N ALA A 185 -6.48 3.15 -22.35
CA ALA A 185 -5.44 2.58 -23.20
C ALA A 185 -5.32 1.05 -23.10
N HIS A 186 -5.83 0.46 -22.00
CA HIS A 186 -5.67 -0.97 -21.72
C HIS A 186 -6.99 -1.69 -21.37
N PRO A 187 -8.04 -1.62 -22.19
CA PRO A 187 -9.42 -2.01 -21.83
C PRO A 187 -9.62 -3.52 -21.61
N LYS A 188 -8.67 -4.35 -22.05
CA LYS A 188 -8.75 -5.82 -21.92
C LYS A 188 -7.82 -6.40 -20.87
N GLN A 189 -7.03 -5.55 -20.21
CA GLN A 189 -6.04 -6.00 -19.24
C GLN A 189 -6.63 -5.98 -17.83
N PRO A 190 -6.77 -7.11 -17.14
CA PRO A 190 -7.20 -7.11 -15.75
C PRO A 190 -6.35 -6.13 -14.93
N THR A 191 -7.00 -5.30 -14.12
CA THR A 191 -6.33 -4.22 -13.42
C THR A 191 -6.61 -4.29 -11.92
N LEU A 192 -5.56 -4.09 -11.12
CA LEU A 192 -5.59 -3.93 -9.67
C LEU A 192 -5.13 -2.53 -9.31
N ILE A 193 -5.80 -1.91 -8.34
CA ILE A 193 -5.49 -0.57 -7.85
C ILE A 193 -4.89 -0.70 -6.45
N PHE A 194 -3.89 0.10 -6.14
CA PHE A 194 -3.20 0.15 -4.85
C PHE A 194 -3.08 1.60 -4.40
N LEU A 195 -3.46 1.88 -3.16
CA LEU A 195 -3.30 3.19 -2.53
C LEU A 195 -3.36 3.03 -1.01
N HIS A 196 -3.10 4.11 -0.26
CA HIS A 196 -3.15 4.07 1.19
C HIS A 196 -4.56 4.35 1.71
N GLN A 197 -5.10 5.56 1.48
CA GLN A 197 -6.40 5.97 2.01
C GLN A 197 -7.56 5.30 1.25
N LEU A 198 -8.72 5.15 1.91
CA LEU A 198 -9.83 4.35 1.43
C LEU A 198 -10.67 5.05 0.35
N LEU A 199 -11.14 4.27 -0.63
CA LEU A 199 -12.08 4.71 -1.66
C LEU A 199 -13.54 4.28 -1.40
N ASP A 200 -13.78 3.33 -0.52
CA ASP A 200 -15.11 2.75 -0.28
C ASP A 200 -15.95 3.56 0.73
N SER A 201 -15.97 4.87 0.53
CA SER A 201 -16.79 5.82 1.29
C SER A 201 -18.30 5.53 1.28
N PHE A 202 -18.78 4.67 0.37
CA PHE A 202 -20.18 4.17 0.33
C PHE A 202 -20.45 3.16 1.46
N SER A 203 -19.44 2.52 2.02
CA SER A 203 -19.57 1.54 3.09
C SER A 203 -19.84 2.21 4.46
N LYS A 204 -20.13 1.40 5.49
CA LYS A 204 -20.36 1.88 6.87
C LYS A 204 -19.07 2.17 7.63
N ILE A 205 -18.06 2.69 6.94
CA ILE A 205 -16.77 3.03 7.53
C ILE A 205 -16.74 4.49 7.99
N ASN A 206 -15.82 4.83 8.88
CA ASN A 206 -15.55 6.22 9.24
C ASN A 206 -15.04 6.99 8.02
N LYS A 207 -15.72 8.05 7.64
CA LYS A 207 -15.38 8.86 6.46
C LYS A 207 -14.02 9.54 6.57
N ASN A 208 -13.54 9.78 7.78
CA ASN A 208 -12.24 10.41 8.01
C ASN A 208 -11.05 9.58 7.52
N VAL A 209 -11.25 8.28 7.23
CA VAL A 209 -10.20 7.44 6.66
C VAL A 209 -10.30 7.33 5.13
N CYS A 210 -11.32 7.94 4.53
CA CYS A 210 -11.55 7.91 3.10
C CYS A 210 -10.96 9.14 2.40
N VAL A 211 -10.64 8.98 1.12
CA VAL A 211 -10.31 10.08 0.22
C VAL A 211 -11.54 11.00 0.07
N ASP A 212 -11.39 12.31 0.22
CA ASP A 212 -12.51 13.28 0.17
C ASP A 212 -13.27 13.21 -1.16
N ASN A 213 -12.56 13.04 -2.28
CA ASN A 213 -13.14 12.85 -3.59
C ASN A 213 -13.21 11.39 -4.05
N ALA A 214 -13.37 10.45 -3.11
CA ALA A 214 -13.46 9.02 -3.42
C ALA A 214 -14.55 8.68 -4.44
N ASP A 215 -15.68 9.40 -4.43
CA ASP A 215 -16.76 9.20 -5.38
C ASP A 215 -16.32 9.46 -6.83
N ALA A 216 -15.58 10.54 -7.07
CA ALA A 216 -15.03 10.86 -8.39
C ALA A 216 -13.99 9.83 -8.85
N VAL A 217 -13.17 9.32 -7.92
CA VAL A 217 -12.23 8.23 -8.23
C VAL A 217 -12.98 6.96 -8.62
N ARG A 218 -14.00 6.57 -7.85
CA ARG A 218 -14.81 5.38 -8.16
C ARG A 218 -15.55 5.52 -9.48
N GLU A 219 -16.10 6.68 -9.81
CA GLU A 219 -16.71 6.92 -11.11
C GLU A 219 -15.75 6.63 -12.28
N VAL A 220 -14.47 6.94 -12.12
CA VAL A 220 -13.43 6.55 -13.10
C VAL A 220 -13.29 5.03 -13.11
N LEU A 221 -13.09 4.39 -11.97
CA LEU A 221 -12.85 2.94 -11.89
C LEU A 221 -14.03 2.12 -12.42
N GLU A 222 -15.28 2.51 -12.08
CA GLU A 222 -16.50 1.79 -12.43
C GLU A 222 -16.83 1.85 -13.93
N ARG A 223 -16.35 2.89 -14.66
CA ARG A 223 -16.45 2.94 -16.13
C ARG A 223 -15.55 1.91 -16.83
N HIS A 224 -14.60 1.33 -16.12
CA HIS A 224 -13.58 0.44 -16.67
C HIS A 224 -13.74 -0.99 -16.14
N PRO A 225 -14.49 -1.88 -16.82
CA PRO A 225 -14.83 -3.21 -16.31
C PRO A 225 -13.63 -4.17 -16.13
N GLN A 226 -12.44 -3.80 -16.62
CA GLN A 226 -11.20 -4.53 -16.37
C GLN A 226 -10.65 -4.31 -14.96
N VAL A 227 -11.07 -3.29 -14.22
CA VAL A 227 -10.72 -3.09 -12.81
C VAL A 227 -11.40 -4.16 -11.97
N ARG A 228 -10.64 -4.85 -11.11
CA ARG A 228 -11.11 -6.00 -10.34
C ARG A 228 -11.07 -5.77 -8.84
N ALA A 229 -10.03 -5.13 -8.35
CA ALA A 229 -9.89 -4.89 -6.92
C ALA A 229 -9.09 -3.62 -6.63
N VAL A 230 -9.36 -3.04 -5.46
CA VAL A 230 -8.64 -1.94 -4.84
C VAL A 230 -8.08 -2.45 -3.51
N PHE A 231 -6.77 -2.34 -3.32
CA PHE A 231 -6.08 -2.68 -2.08
C PHE A 231 -5.70 -1.40 -1.35
N GLN A 232 -6.02 -1.32 -0.06
CA GLN A 232 -5.94 -0.13 0.78
C GLN A 232 -5.31 -0.44 2.13
N GLY A 233 -4.72 0.58 2.78
CA GLY A 233 -4.20 0.56 4.15
C GLY A 233 -4.97 1.52 5.06
N HIS A 234 -4.25 2.31 5.88
CA HIS A 234 -4.74 3.45 6.67
C HIS A 234 -5.75 3.10 7.79
N HIS A 235 -6.69 2.22 7.53
CA HIS A 235 -7.67 1.80 8.53
C HIS A 235 -7.25 0.50 9.21
N HIS A 236 -6.47 0.60 10.28
CA HIS A 236 -5.81 -0.50 11.00
C HIS A 236 -6.75 -1.64 11.48
N ALA A 237 -8.07 -1.44 11.45
CA ALA A 237 -9.03 -2.49 11.78
C ALA A 237 -9.30 -3.43 10.61
N GLY A 238 -8.80 -3.10 9.42
CA GLY A 238 -9.16 -3.79 8.18
C GLY A 238 -10.61 -3.57 7.77
N HIS A 239 -10.90 -3.74 6.50
CA HIS A 239 -12.27 -3.64 5.98
C HIS A 239 -12.39 -4.38 4.65
N TYR A 240 -13.59 -4.81 4.33
CA TYR A 240 -13.93 -5.34 3.01
C TYR A 240 -15.29 -4.83 2.58
N SER A 241 -15.36 -4.38 1.33
CA SER A 241 -16.62 -4.02 0.68
C SER A 241 -16.58 -4.40 -0.81
N HIS A 242 -17.75 -4.41 -1.45
CA HIS A 242 -17.88 -4.73 -2.86
C HIS A 242 -18.90 -3.80 -3.51
N GLN A 243 -18.56 -3.17 -4.62
CA GLN A 243 -19.47 -2.31 -5.40
C GLN A 243 -19.09 -2.35 -6.88
N ALA A 244 -20.09 -2.34 -7.75
CA ALA A 244 -19.95 -2.28 -9.21
C ALA A 244 -18.98 -3.36 -9.80
N GLY A 245 -18.88 -4.52 -9.17
CA GLY A 245 -17.98 -5.60 -9.60
C GLY A 245 -16.52 -5.42 -9.20
N ILE A 246 -16.21 -4.45 -8.32
CA ILE A 246 -14.88 -4.17 -7.77
C ILE A 246 -14.86 -4.53 -6.29
N ASP A 247 -13.84 -5.30 -5.88
CA ASP A 247 -13.57 -5.63 -4.49
C ASP A 247 -12.68 -4.54 -3.87
N TYR A 248 -13.06 -4.00 -2.70
CA TYR A 248 -12.28 -3.05 -1.91
C TYR A 248 -11.77 -3.78 -0.66
N ILE A 249 -10.47 -3.92 -0.55
CA ILE A 249 -9.80 -4.73 0.47
C ILE A 249 -8.86 -3.83 1.25
N THR A 250 -9.19 -3.57 2.52
CA THR A 250 -8.33 -2.84 3.47
C THR A 250 -7.65 -3.84 4.38
N LEU A 251 -6.35 -3.70 4.56
CA LEU A 251 -5.46 -4.59 5.31
C LEU A 251 -5.23 -4.10 6.73
#